data_8722a71ad8e3b47658a74da29291903a
#
_entry.id   8722a71ad8e3b47658a74da29291903a
#
_cell.length_a   1.000
_cell.length_b   1.000
_cell.length_c   1.000
_cell.angle_alpha   90.00
_cell.angle_beta   90.00
_cell.angle_gamma   90.00
#
_symmetry.space_group_name_H-M   'P 1'
#
loop_
_entity.id
_entity.type
_entity.pdbx_description
1 polymer ?
#
loop_
_entity_poly.entity_id
_entity_poly.type
_entity_poly.pdbx_seq_one_letter_code
_entity_poly.pdbx_strand_id
1 'polypeptide(L)'
;MNFRRGLRQAAMVLAVVMLSMPAWADADPSERERALEQRVAELERLVNRMLMEREAPAPVAAAPAEEVQELRAEIARLDAEKARRPAGAGTEFSFSGFIKHDMMVSRYSAGSTPANSILRDFYVPAAIPVGGDSSTTDFDTHIRESRFSFNVLRPDEDLQAYLEFDFSARTGGDERLTNATSPGIRHAYVRWGDLLAGQTWSTFFNVGALPENLDFVGPAEGTIFIRQPQIRYTNGPWQFAIENPETTVTPFGGGGRIVTDTANIPDLVVRYNHRADWGSFTVAGLGRQLGIDGPGGTDREMAWALSLSGKFDIGRNDLRWMFSGGPGIGRYLALNTANEAVLDVNGELNAVDAYGGFVSYRHLWNEQWRSNFTLSAFRADNDTDLTGPGVTKSAESAHANLIYQATPHLRFGMEYIYARREIESGASGNMNRLQFSTVLGF
;
A
#
# COMPACT_ATOMS: atom_id res chain seq x y z
N MET A 1 -14.50 29.93 15.35
CA MET A 1 -15.59 30.32 14.41
C MET A 1 -15.22 30.00 12.95
N ASN A 2 -13.96 29.70 12.64
CA ASN A 2 -13.48 29.41 11.27
C ASN A 2 -13.66 27.94 10.81
N PHE A 3 -13.81 26.98 11.72
CA PHE A 3 -13.93 25.56 11.40
C PHE A 3 -15.25 25.20 10.66
N ARG A 4 -16.35 25.87 11.02
CA ARG A 4 -17.67 25.65 10.36
C ARG A 4 -17.77 26.28 8.96
N ARG A 5 -16.94 27.27 8.62
CA ARG A 5 -16.87 27.83 7.27
C ARG A 5 -16.14 26.90 6.29
N GLY A 6 -15.04 26.25 6.73
CA GLY A 6 -14.28 25.30 5.91
C GLY A 6 -15.09 24.06 5.50
N LEU A 7 -15.88 23.50 6.44
CA LEU A 7 -16.70 22.30 6.14
C LEU A 7 -17.82 22.57 5.12
N ARG A 8 -18.41 23.77 5.15
CA ARG A 8 -19.42 24.17 4.15
C ARG A 8 -18.83 24.43 2.77
N GLN A 9 -17.60 24.92 2.69
CA GLN A 9 -16.89 25.11 1.42
C GLN A 9 -16.44 23.76 0.82
N ALA A 10 -15.96 22.80 1.64
CA ALA A 10 -15.58 21.47 1.18
C ALA A 10 -16.77 20.67 0.61
N ALA A 11 -17.94 20.76 1.25
CA ALA A 11 -19.16 20.10 0.77
C ALA A 11 -19.67 20.71 -0.56
N MET A 12 -19.47 22.01 -0.76
CA MET A 12 -19.86 22.71 -2.00
C MET A 12 -18.91 22.39 -3.16
N VAL A 13 -17.62 22.17 -2.89
CA VAL A 13 -16.62 21.76 -3.89
C VAL A 13 -16.87 20.33 -4.37
N LEU A 14 -17.26 19.40 -3.49
CA LEU A 14 -17.62 18.03 -3.88
C LEU A 14 -18.84 17.98 -4.82
N ALA A 15 -19.83 18.85 -4.61
CA ALA A 15 -21.01 18.94 -5.46
C ALA A 15 -20.73 19.60 -6.83
N VAL A 16 -19.77 20.51 -6.90
CA VAL A 16 -19.40 21.21 -8.14
C VAL A 16 -18.51 20.32 -9.05
N VAL A 17 -17.66 19.46 -8.46
CA VAL A 17 -16.80 18.53 -9.22
C VAL A 17 -17.63 17.42 -9.92
N MET A 18 -18.81 17.08 -9.38
CA MET A 18 -19.71 16.08 -10.00
C MET A 18 -20.58 16.65 -11.13
N LEU A 19 -20.69 17.97 -11.27
CA LEU A 19 -21.64 18.63 -12.18
C LEU A 19 -21.01 19.41 -13.35
N SER A 20 -19.70 19.49 -13.44
CA SER A 20 -19.02 20.20 -14.54
C SER A 20 -17.93 19.35 -15.19
N MET A 21 -18.32 18.38 -16.00
CA MET A 21 -17.48 17.84 -17.07
C MET A 21 -17.86 18.53 -18.38
N PRO A 22 -17.17 19.59 -18.83
CA PRO A 22 -17.18 19.95 -20.22
C PRO A 22 -16.20 19.05 -20.97
N ALA A 23 -16.61 18.57 -22.15
CA ALA A 23 -15.79 17.89 -23.12
C ALA A 23 -14.59 18.78 -23.51
N TRP A 24 -13.38 18.36 -23.06
CA TRP A 24 -12.13 18.95 -23.49
C TRP A 24 -11.25 17.83 -24.07
N ALA A 25 -11.63 17.39 -25.26
CA ALA A 25 -10.66 16.89 -26.21
C ALA A 25 -10.05 18.13 -26.90
N ASP A 26 -8.74 18.14 -27.07
CA ASP A 26 -7.94 19.14 -27.78
C ASP A 26 -7.63 20.46 -27.04
N ALA A 27 -6.76 20.41 -26.04
CA ALA A 27 -5.86 21.52 -25.74
C ALA A 27 -4.51 20.94 -25.30
N ASP A 28 -3.56 20.96 -26.19
CA ASP A 28 -2.14 20.71 -25.92
C ASP A 28 -1.67 21.70 -24.82
N PRO A 29 -1.05 21.24 -23.71
CA PRO A 29 -0.50 22.14 -22.69
C PRO A 29 0.50 23.04 -23.39
N SER A 30 0.27 24.36 -23.44
CA SER A 30 0.98 25.31 -24.30
C SER A 30 2.49 25.10 -24.18
N GLU A 31 3.21 25.00 -25.28
CA GLU A 31 4.68 24.95 -25.34
C GLU A 31 5.33 26.07 -24.50
N ARG A 32 4.60 27.15 -24.29
CA ARG A 32 4.94 28.27 -23.42
C ARG A 32 4.98 27.93 -21.94
N GLU A 33 4.13 27.01 -21.46
CA GLU A 33 4.10 26.56 -20.05
C GLU A 33 5.30 25.66 -19.73
N ARG A 34 5.60 24.73 -20.61
CA ARG A 34 6.82 23.89 -20.50
C ARG A 34 8.11 24.72 -20.61
N ALA A 35 8.11 25.74 -21.47
CA ALA A 35 9.23 26.66 -21.60
C ALA A 35 9.43 27.53 -20.34
N LEU A 36 8.33 27.96 -19.68
CA LEU A 36 8.38 28.71 -18.44
C LEU A 36 8.86 27.84 -17.25
N GLU A 37 8.35 26.62 -17.13
CA GLU A 37 8.80 25.68 -16.09
C GLU A 37 10.28 25.29 -16.25
N GLN A 38 10.74 25.06 -17.48
CA GLN A 38 12.14 24.80 -17.75
C GLN A 38 13.02 26.01 -17.39
N ARG A 39 12.53 27.21 -17.65
CA ARG A 39 13.26 28.45 -17.34
C ARG A 39 13.34 28.71 -15.83
N VAL A 40 12.26 28.47 -15.08
CA VAL A 40 12.25 28.56 -13.62
C VAL A 40 13.21 27.54 -13.02
N ALA A 41 13.15 26.27 -13.45
CA ALA A 41 14.05 25.22 -12.98
C ALA A 41 15.54 25.49 -13.33
N GLU A 42 15.81 26.11 -14.46
CA GLU A 42 17.16 26.52 -14.86
C GLU A 42 17.68 27.67 -13.98
N LEU A 43 16.84 28.66 -13.71
CA LEU A 43 17.16 29.80 -12.86
C LEU A 43 17.38 29.37 -11.39
N GLU A 44 16.55 28.46 -10.86
CA GLU A 44 16.75 27.90 -9.53
C GLU A 44 18.07 27.11 -9.42
N ARG A 45 18.43 26.33 -10.45
CA ARG A 45 19.72 25.63 -10.50
C ARG A 45 20.90 26.60 -10.55
N LEU A 46 20.79 27.71 -11.29
CA LEU A 46 21.79 28.74 -11.35
C LEU A 46 21.97 29.46 -10.00
N VAL A 47 20.89 29.84 -9.35
CA VAL A 47 20.91 30.48 -8.01
C VAL A 47 21.49 29.51 -6.97
N ASN A 48 21.09 28.24 -6.97
CA ASN A 48 21.64 27.24 -6.06
C ASN A 48 23.12 26.96 -6.32
N ARG A 49 23.57 26.97 -7.55
CA ARG A 49 24.98 26.83 -7.91
C ARG A 49 25.79 28.02 -7.39
N MET A 50 25.31 29.25 -7.59
CA MET A 50 25.96 30.47 -7.09
C MET A 50 25.98 30.54 -5.54
N LEU A 51 24.97 29.97 -4.88
CA LEU A 51 24.94 29.86 -3.41
C LEU A 51 25.92 28.81 -2.91
N MET A 52 26.07 27.67 -3.58
CA MET A 52 27.04 26.62 -3.21
C MET A 52 28.48 27.03 -3.49
N GLU A 53 28.74 27.80 -4.56
CA GLU A 53 30.06 28.38 -4.83
C GLU A 53 30.50 29.45 -3.79
N ARG A 54 29.55 29.97 -3.02
CA ARG A 54 29.80 30.97 -1.96
C ARG A 54 30.25 30.36 -0.62
N GLU A 55 30.06 29.05 -0.43
CA GLU A 55 30.46 28.32 0.81
C GLU A 55 31.83 27.64 0.70
N ALA A 56 32.54 27.73 -0.42
CA ALA A 56 33.92 27.24 -0.56
C ALA A 56 34.96 28.31 -0.16
N PRO A 57 35.98 27.99 0.64
CA PRO A 57 36.97 28.97 1.07
C PRO A 57 38.06 29.20 0.00
N ALA A 58 37.81 30.06 -0.97
CA ALA A 58 38.83 30.70 -1.81
C ALA A 58 38.22 31.98 -2.43
N PRO A 59 38.99 33.07 -2.67
CA PRO A 59 38.42 34.33 -3.11
C PRO A 59 38.07 34.24 -4.61
N VAL A 60 36.83 33.90 -4.88
CA VAL A 60 36.25 34.07 -6.22
C VAL A 60 35.50 35.40 -6.21
N ALA A 61 35.75 36.22 -7.23
CA ALA A 61 35.07 37.49 -7.43
C ALA A 61 33.55 37.27 -7.37
N ALA A 62 32.91 37.99 -6.44
CA ALA A 62 31.44 37.94 -6.28
C ALA A 62 30.83 38.29 -7.65
N ALA A 63 29.87 37.46 -8.09
CA ALA A 63 29.02 37.83 -9.20
C ALA A 63 28.49 39.25 -8.97
N PRO A 64 28.43 40.10 -10.00
CA PRO A 64 28.01 41.49 -9.84
C PRO A 64 26.65 41.53 -9.13
N ALA A 65 26.51 42.36 -8.12
CA ALA A 65 25.29 42.49 -7.36
C ALA A 65 24.07 42.80 -8.25
N GLU A 66 24.29 43.38 -9.40
CA GLU A 66 23.35 43.63 -10.46
C GLU A 66 22.75 42.32 -11.04
N GLU A 67 23.59 41.33 -11.34
CA GLU A 67 23.14 40.07 -11.96
C GLU A 67 22.24 39.23 -10.99
N VAL A 68 22.58 39.29 -9.68
CA VAL A 68 21.75 38.66 -8.64
C VAL A 68 20.42 39.41 -8.45
N GLN A 69 20.43 40.74 -8.61
CA GLN A 69 19.19 41.52 -8.56
C GLN A 69 18.32 41.35 -9.78
N GLU A 70 18.88 41.24 -10.97
CA GLU A 70 18.14 40.93 -12.21
C GLU A 70 17.49 39.56 -12.14
N LEU A 71 18.22 38.52 -11.69
CA LEU A 71 17.67 37.18 -11.50
C LEU A 71 16.53 37.16 -10.48
N ARG A 72 16.65 37.89 -9.36
CA ARG A 72 15.56 38.01 -8.38
C ARG A 72 14.35 38.77 -8.92
N ALA A 73 14.57 39.81 -9.73
CA ALA A 73 13.49 40.53 -10.38
C ALA A 73 12.76 39.67 -11.41
N GLU A 74 13.50 38.85 -12.17
CA GLU A 74 12.92 37.92 -13.14
C GLU A 74 12.12 36.80 -12.43
N ILE A 75 12.63 36.21 -11.35
CA ILE A 75 11.90 35.25 -10.53
C ILE A 75 10.60 35.88 -9.99
N ALA A 76 10.68 37.10 -9.42
CA ALA A 76 9.51 37.80 -8.90
C ALA A 76 8.48 38.14 -10.02
N ARG A 77 8.96 38.41 -11.24
CA ARG A 77 8.09 38.63 -12.39
C ARG A 77 7.37 37.36 -12.82
N LEU A 78 8.07 36.23 -12.87
CA LEU A 78 7.51 34.91 -13.21
C LEU A 78 6.50 34.42 -12.16
N ASP A 79 6.78 34.66 -10.88
CA ASP A 79 5.86 34.38 -9.77
C ASP A 79 4.60 35.27 -9.86
N ALA A 80 4.75 36.56 -10.20
CA ALA A 80 3.63 37.47 -10.40
C ALA A 80 2.80 37.11 -11.65
N GLU A 81 3.42 36.59 -12.71
CA GLU A 81 2.74 36.11 -13.90
C GLU A 81 1.96 34.80 -13.60
N LYS A 82 2.55 33.91 -12.78
CA LYS A 82 1.88 32.71 -12.26
C LYS A 82 0.67 33.07 -11.39
N ALA A 83 0.79 34.09 -10.52
CA ALA A 83 -0.31 34.58 -9.68
C ALA A 83 -1.44 35.30 -10.45
N ARG A 84 -1.19 35.77 -11.69
CA ARG A 84 -2.19 36.43 -12.55
C ARG A 84 -3.01 35.46 -13.41
N ARG A 85 -2.73 34.15 -13.32
CA ARG A 85 -3.50 33.14 -14.09
C ARG A 85 -4.96 33.11 -13.61
N PRO A 86 -5.94 33.03 -14.53
CA PRO A 86 -7.33 32.89 -14.14
C PRO A 86 -7.52 31.62 -13.31
N ALA A 87 -8.38 31.66 -12.30
CA ALA A 87 -8.78 30.49 -11.53
C ALA A 87 -9.27 29.39 -12.50
N GLY A 88 -8.55 28.25 -12.52
CA GLY A 88 -8.76 27.16 -13.49
C GLY A 88 -7.57 26.86 -14.42
N ALA A 89 -6.60 27.77 -14.56
CA ALA A 89 -5.40 27.57 -15.40
C ALA A 89 -4.30 26.73 -14.71
N GLY A 90 -4.46 26.37 -13.44
CA GLY A 90 -3.51 25.60 -12.64
C GLY A 90 -3.91 24.16 -12.35
N THR A 91 -4.87 23.57 -13.07
CA THR A 91 -5.24 22.17 -12.87
C THR A 91 -4.37 21.26 -13.74
N GLU A 92 -3.62 20.37 -13.10
CA GLU A 92 -2.79 19.37 -13.75
C GLU A 92 -3.50 18.01 -13.71
N PHE A 93 -3.50 17.31 -14.87
CA PHE A 93 -4.01 15.96 -15.00
C PHE A 93 -2.88 15.02 -15.35
N SER A 94 -2.74 13.92 -14.63
CA SER A 94 -1.80 12.86 -14.99
C SER A 94 -2.51 11.52 -15.02
N PHE A 95 -2.14 10.73 -16.00
CA PHE A 95 -2.53 9.33 -16.14
C PHE A 95 -1.25 8.50 -16.10
N SER A 96 -1.24 7.44 -15.29
CA SER A 96 -0.11 6.54 -15.18
C SER A 96 -0.57 5.14 -14.82
N GLY A 97 0.35 4.20 -14.89
CA GLY A 97 0.01 2.83 -14.54
C GLY A 97 1.05 1.84 -15.04
N PHE A 98 0.64 0.60 -15.08
CA PHE A 98 1.43 -0.46 -15.70
C PHE A 98 0.53 -1.60 -16.17
N ILE A 99 0.96 -2.29 -17.21
CA ILE A 99 0.46 -3.61 -17.58
C ILE A 99 1.43 -4.63 -16.99
N LYS A 100 0.90 -5.59 -16.22
CA LYS A 100 1.67 -6.69 -15.64
C LYS A 100 1.08 -8.01 -16.12
N HIS A 101 1.94 -8.88 -16.63
CA HIS A 101 1.60 -10.26 -16.99
C HIS A 101 2.40 -11.20 -16.10
N ASP A 102 1.71 -12.09 -15.42
CA ASP A 102 2.29 -13.11 -14.55
C ASP A 102 2.03 -14.51 -15.10
N MET A 103 3.04 -15.37 -15.00
CA MET A 103 2.95 -16.81 -15.23
C MET A 103 3.52 -17.52 -14.00
N MET A 104 2.78 -18.47 -13.47
CA MET A 104 3.12 -19.17 -12.23
C MET A 104 3.00 -20.67 -12.37
N VAL A 105 3.99 -21.39 -11.85
CA VAL A 105 3.90 -22.84 -11.61
C VAL A 105 3.95 -23.03 -10.11
N SER A 106 2.89 -23.56 -9.51
CA SER A 106 2.76 -23.74 -8.07
C SER A 106 2.57 -25.21 -7.73
N ARG A 107 3.39 -25.73 -6.83
CA ARG A 107 3.25 -27.09 -6.29
C ARG A 107 2.85 -27.02 -4.82
N TYR A 108 1.79 -27.72 -4.47
CA TYR A 108 1.28 -27.87 -3.12
C TYR A 108 1.51 -29.28 -2.62
N SER A 109 1.98 -29.42 -1.36
CA SER A 109 2.33 -30.73 -0.79
C SER A 109 1.17 -31.49 -0.20
N ALA A 110 0.07 -30.83 0.16
CA ALA A 110 -0.98 -31.38 1.01
C ALA A 110 -2.38 -31.07 0.48
N GLY A 111 -2.64 -31.39 -0.79
CA GLY A 111 -3.94 -31.22 -1.42
C GLY A 111 -3.92 -30.29 -2.66
N SER A 112 -5.10 -29.86 -3.11
CA SER A 112 -5.30 -29.02 -4.29
C SER A 112 -5.93 -27.69 -3.92
N THR A 113 -5.71 -26.68 -4.75
CA THR A 113 -6.40 -25.39 -4.67
C THR A 113 -7.60 -25.33 -5.59
N PRO A 114 -8.79 -24.85 -5.16
CA PRO A 114 -9.91 -24.61 -6.05
C PRO A 114 -9.52 -23.67 -7.21
N ALA A 115 -10.16 -23.85 -8.37
CA ALA A 115 -9.88 -23.04 -9.56
C ALA A 115 -10.11 -21.53 -9.34
N ASN A 116 -11.05 -21.17 -8.45
CA ASN A 116 -11.35 -19.78 -8.09
C ASN A 116 -10.61 -19.29 -6.83
N SER A 117 -9.61 -20.04 -6.35
CA SER A 117 -8.81 -19.60 -5.17
C SER A 117 -7.97 -18.38 -5.52
N ILE A 118 -7.96 -17.40 -4.65
CA ILE A 118 -7.08 -16.22 -4.74
C ILE A 118 -5.59 -16.61 -4.66
N LEU A 119 -5.26 -17.76 -4.05
CA LEU A 119 -3.90 -18.31 -4.01
C LEU A 119 -3.33 -18.58 -5.41
N ARG A 120 -4.19 -18.77 -6.41
CA ARG A 120 -3.79 -18.95 -7.81
C ARG A 120 -3.35 -17.64 -8.49
N ASP A 121 -3.73 -16.48 -7.92
CA ASP A 121 -3.32 -15.16 -8.43
C ASP A 121 -2.05 -14.64 -7.75
N PHE A 122 -1.97 -14.78 -6.42
CA PHE A 122 -0.82 -14.38 -5.61
C PHE A 122 -0.75 -15.19 -4.31
N TYR A 123 0.34 -15.08 -3.58
CA TYR A 123 0.53 -15.80 -2.34
C TYR A 123 -0.40 -15.31 -1.23
N VAL A 124 -1.19 -16.24 -0.65
CA VAL A 124 -2.08 -16.01 0.49
C VAL A 124 -1.86 -17.12 1.51
N PRO A 125 -1.28 -16.84 2.70
CA PRO A 125 -0.90 -17.86 3.67
C PRO A 125 -2.03 -18.78 4.07
N ALA A 126 -3.20 -18.22 4.39
CA ALA A 126 -4.37 -18.98 4.83
C ALA A 126 -4.96 -19.94 3.78
N ALA A 127 -4.61 -19.76 2.50
CA ALA A 127 -5.14 -20.55 1.40
C ALA A 127 -4.25 -21.74 1.02
N ILE A 128 -3.05 -21.89 1.60
CA ILE A 128 -2.23 -23.09 1.38
C ILE A 128 -2.97 -24.31 1.92
N PRO A 129 -3.19 -25.36 1.11
CA PRO A 129 -3.82 -26.61 1.55
C PRO A 129 -2.99 -27.29 2.64
N VAL A 130 -3.67 -27.88 3.64
CA VAL A 130 -3.03 -28.56 4.77
C VAL A 130 -3.68 -29.94 5.01
N GLY A 131 -2.91 -30.89 5.51
CA GLY A 131 -3.39 -32.17 5.98
C GLY A 131 -3.83 -33.18 4.91
N GLY A 132 -3.69 -32.87 3.66
CA GLY A 132 -3.97 -33.82 2.54
C GLY A 132 -2.77 -34.73 2.27
N ASP A 133 -3.03 -35.92 1.72
CA ASP A 133 -2.04 -36.97 1.42
C ASP A 133 -1.45 -36.89 0.01
N SER A 134 -1.93 -36.02 -0.83
CA SER A 134 -1.51 -35.89 -2.24
C SER A 134 -0.93 -34.51 -2.55
N SER A 135 0.07 -34.48 -3.42
CA SER A 135 0.60 -33.24 -3.96
C SER A 135 -0.05 -32.90 -5.29
N THR A 136 -0.27 -31.60 -5.54
CA THR A 136 -0.76 -31.10 -6.84
C THR A 136 0.16 -30.05 -7.40
N THR A 137 0.12 -29.87 -8.72
CA THR A 137 0.84 -28.80 -9.41
C THR A 137 -0.14 -28.09 -10.34
N ASP A 138 -0.20 -26.77 -10.20
CA ASP A 138 -1.04 -25.90 -10.99
C ASP A 138 -0.18 -24.96 -11.83
N PHE A 139 -0.65 -24.66 -13.04
CA PHE A 139 -0.12 -23.59 -13.88
C PHE A 139 -1.19 -22.51 -14.01
N ASP A 140 -0.82 -21.27 -13.69
CA ASP A 140 -1.69 -20.10 -13.73
C ASP A 140 -1.02 -18.97 -14.51
N THR A 141 -1.81 -18.21 -15.25
CA THR A 141 -1.34 -17.02 -15.94
C THR A 141 -2.42 -15.95 -15.97
N HIS A 142 -2.08 -14.70 -15.70
CA HIS A 142 -3.04 -13.59 -15.67
C HIS A 142 -2.39 -12.22 -15.83
N ILE A 143 -3.25 -11.21 -16.06
CA ILE A 143 -2.89 -9.80 -16.14
C ILE A 143 -3.56 -8.95 -15.03
N ARG A 144 -4.12 -9.59 -14.01
CA ARG A 144 -5.06 -8.97 -13.03
C ARG A 144 -4.44 -7.87 -12.18
N GLU A 145 -3.12 -7.88 -12.02
CA GLU A 145 -2.41 -6.85 -11.26
C GLU A 145 -2.12 -5.59 -12.07
N SER A 146 -2.44 -5.58 -13.38
CA SER A 146 -2.33 -4.37 -14.20
C SER A 146 -3.12 -3.24 -13.57
N ARG A 147 -2.54 -2.03 -13.57
CA ARG A 147 -3.01 -0.93 -12.76
C ARG A 147 -3.07 0.36 -13.54
N PHE A 148 -4.11 1.15 -13.27
CA PHE A 148 -4.33 2.45 -13.87
C PHE A 148 -4.63 3.46 -12.77
N SER A 149 -4.03 4.65 -12.88
CA SER A 149 -4.25 5.74 -11.95
C SER A 149 -4.50 7.06 -12.67
N PHE A 150 -5.38 7.84 -12.09
CA PHE A 150 -5.70 9.20 -12.49
C PHE A 150 -5.39 10.12 -11.32
N ASN A 151 -4.67 11.20 -11.59
CA ASN A 151 -4.33 12.19 -10.59
C ASN A 151 -4.71 13.57 -11.10
N VAL A 152 -5.38 14.34 -10.28
CA VAL A 152 -5.75 15.74 -10.51
C VAL A 152 -5.09 16.56 -9.42
N LEU A 153 -4.26 17.52 -9.81
CA LEU A 153 -3.58 18.42 -8.90
C LEU A 153 -4.01 19.86 -9.15
N ARG A 154 -4.20 20.61 -8.09
CA ARG A 154 -4.36 22.06 -8.06
C ARG A 154 -3.34 22.63 -7.07
N PRO A 155 -2.10 22.87 -7.52
CA PRO A 155 -1.01 23.26 -6.64
C PRO A 155 -1.26 24.59 -5.91
N ASP A 156 -1.95 25.52 -6.55
CA ASP A 156 -2.34 26.82 -6.00
C ASP A 156 -3.38 26.73 -4.87
N GLU A 157 -4.14 25.62 -4.79
CA GLU A 157 -5.12 25.34 -3.73
C GLU A 157 -4.61 24.26 -2.75
N ASP A 158 -3.40 23.71 -2.96
CA ASP A 158 -2.86 22.53 -2.27
C ASP A 158 -3.85 21.35 -2.26
N LEU A 159 -4.52 21.14 -3.41
CA LEU A 159 -5.58 20.17 -3.57
C LEU A 159 -5.17 19.07 -4.55
N GLN A 160 -5.44 17.82 -4.16
CA GLN A 160 -5.23 16.63 -4.98
C GLN A 160 -6.47 15.73 -4.93
N ALA A 161 -6.86 15.17 -6.08
CA ALA A 161 -7.76 14.03 -6.15
C ALA A 161 -7.03 12.87 -6.85
N TYR A 162 -7.11 11.67 -6.28
CA TYR A 162 -6.43 10.49 -6.80
C TYR A 162 -7.38 9.31 -6.88
N LEU A 163 -7.37 8.61 -8.03
CA LEU A 163 -8.12 7.40 -8.28
C LEU A 163 -7.18 6.33 -8.86
N GLU A 164 -7.19 5.13 -8.29
CA GLU A 164 -6.43 3.98 -8.78
C GLU A 164 -7.30 2.72 -8.73
N PHE A 165 -7.20 1.89 -9.76
CA PHE A 165 -7.84 0.58 -9.82
C PHE A 165 -6.94 -0.48 -10.45
N ASP A 166 -7.20 -1.73 -10.13
CA ASP A 166 -6.64 -2.92 -10.79
C ASP A 166 -7.76 -3.90 -11.17
N PHE A 167 -7.40 -5.09 -11.63
CA PHE A 167 -8.35 -6.12 -12.07
C PHE A 167 -8.34 -7.35 -11.15
N SER A 168 -7.94 -7.19 -9.90
CA SER A 168 -7.91 -8.28 -8.92
C SER A 168 -9.31 -8.68 -8.42
N ALA A 169 -10.34 -7.87 -8.67
CA ALA A 169 -11.73 -8.23 -8.38
C ALA A 169 -12.22 -9.33 -9.33
N ARG A 170 -12.61 -10.48 -8.76
CA ARG A 170 -13.04 -11.67 -9.51
C ARG A 170 -14.54 -11.67 -9.80
N THR A 171 -15.07 -10.60 -10.39
CA THR A 171 -16.47 -10.54 -10.81
C THR A 171 -16.56 -10.48 -12.34
N GLY A 172 -17.50 -11.21 -12.92
CA GLY A 172 -17.93 -11.02 -14.30
C GLY A 172 -17.22 -11.81 -15.38
N GLY A 173 -16.59 -12.97 -15.09
CA GLY A 173 -16.04 -13.82 -16.12
C GLY A 173 -15.40 -15.10 -15.59
N ASP A 174 -15.10 -16.02 -16.47
CA ASP A 174 -14.33 -17.22 -16.15
C ASP A 174 -13.18 -17.45 -17.15
N GLU A 175 -12.21 -18.24 -16.75
CA GLU A 175 -11.02 -18.56 -17.55
C GLU A 175 -11.33 -19.49 -18.72
N ARG A 176 -12.48 -20.16 -18.66
CA ARG A 176 -12.90 -21.13 -19.67
C ARG A 176 -13.18 -20.50 -21.03
N LEU A 177 -13.67 -19.25 -21.08
CA LEU A 177 -14.09 -18.59 -22.32
C LEU A 177 -13.32 -17.31 -22.62
N THR A 178 -13.36 -16.33 -21.74
CA THR A 178 -12.93 -14.96 -22.06
C THR A 178 -11.83 -14.42 -21.15
N ASN A 179 -11.53 -15.07 -20.03
CA ASN A 179 -10.66 -14.54 -18.97
C ASN A 179 -11.05 -13.13 -18.53
N ALA A 180 -12.33 -12.74 -18.68
CA ALA A 180 -12.79 -11.44 -18.30
C ALA A 180 -12.68 -11.23 -16.79
N THR A 181 -12.29 -10.01 -16.39
CA THR A 181 -12.18 -9.59 -14.99
C THR A 181 -12.70 -8.18 -14.83
N SER A 182 -13.10 -7.81 -13.63
CA SER A 182 -13.67 -6.50 -13.34
C SER A 182 -12.66 -5.57 -12.66
N PRO A 183 -12.69 -4.25 -12.95
CA PRO A 183 -11.89 -3.28 -12.23
C PRO A 183 -12.36 -3.16 -10.78
N GLY A 184 -11.41 -3.12 -9.85
CA GLY A 184 -11.63 -2.87 -8.43
C GLY A 184 -10.90 -1.61 -7.97
N ILE A 185 -11.60 -0.71 -7.26
CA ILE A 185 -11.00 0.51 -6.74
C ILE A 185 -9.99 0.16 -5.65
N ARG A 186 -8.75 0.63 -5.82
CA ARG A 186 -7.66 0.50 -4.84
C ARG A 186 -7.58 1.75 -3.98
N HIS A 187 -7.45 2.89 -4.64
CA HIS A 187 -7.37 4.20 -4.00
C HIS A 187 -8.40 5.13 -4.62
N ALA A 188 -9.10 5.88 -3.79
CA ALA A 188 -9.99 6.97 -4.19
C ALA A 188 -10.02 7.97 -3.03
N TYR A 189 -9.28 9.07 -3.14
CA TYR A 189 -9.17 10.04 -2.07
C TYR A 189 -8.98 11.46 -2.59
N VAL A 190 -9.32 12.40 -1.72
CA VAL A 190 -8.98 13.82 -1.87
C VAL A 190 -8.00 14.19 -0.76
N ARG A 191 -6.96 14.94 -1.10
CA ARG A 191 -6.04 15.58 -0.17
C ARG A 191 -6.12 17.08 -0.30
N TRP A 192 -6.22 17.77 0.83
CA TRP A 192 -6.18 19.22 0.92
C TRP A 192 -5.20 19.62 2.03
N GLY A 193 -4.06 20.15 1.64
CA GLY A 193 -2.96 20.39 2.55
C GLY A 193 -2.55 19.11 3.29
N ASP A 194 -2.59 19.17 4.60
CA ASP A 194 -2.25 18.07 5.49
C ASP A 194 -3.38 17.06 5.72
N LEU A 195 -4.58 17.35 5.21
CA LEU A 195 -5.76 16.50 5.39
C LEU A 195 -6.00 15.63 4.17
N LEU A 196 -6.23 14.32 4.38
CA LEU A 196 -6.65 13.34 3.38
C LEU A 196 -7.96 12.72 3.82
N ALA A 197 -8.91 12.60 2.89
CA ALA A 197 -10.18 11.91 3.09
C ALA A 197 -10.48 10.98 1.91
N GLY A 198 -10.84 9.73 2.19
CA GLY A 198 -11.18 8.71 1.20
C GLY A 198 -10.51 7.38 1.45
N GLN A 199 -10.56 6.48 0.46
CA GLN A 199 -9.99 5.14 0.54
C GLN A 199 -8.53 5.13 0.07
N THR A 200 -7.63 4.67 0.93
CA THR A 200 -6.22 4.41 0.60
C THR A 200 -5.62 3.41 1.57
N TRP A 201 -4.31 3.17 1.48
CA TRP A 201 -3.59 2.37 2.46
C TRP A 201 -3.84 2.88 3.87
N SER A 202 -4.12 1.96 4.80
CA SER A 202 -4.19 2.28 6.22
C SER A 202 -2.95 3.07 6.66
N THR A 203 -3.15 4.01 7.55
CA THR A 203 -2.07 4.77 8.18
C THR A 203 -1.14 3.88 9.00
N PHE A 204 -1.65 2.72 9.46
CA PHE A 204 -0.88 1.69 10.17
C PHE A 204 0.15 0.99 9.27
N PHE A 205 -0.03 1.00 7.94
CA PHE A 205 0.83 0.35 6.96
C PHE A 205 1.96 1.26 6.45
N ASN A 206 3.21 0.83 6.60
CA ASN A 206 4.36 1.49 5.98
C ASN A 206 4.70 0.87 4.62
N VAL A 207 4.12 1.39 3.55
CA VAL A 207 4.39 0.95 2.16
C VAL A 207 5.87 1.08 1.78
N GLY A 208 6.58 2.07 2.36
CA GLY A 208 8.01 2.30 2.09
C GLY A 208 8.94 1.18 2.57
N ALA A 209 8.47 0.33 3.48
CA ALA A 209 9.22 -0.82 3.96
C ALA A 209 9.01 -2.09 3.11
N LEU A 210 8.07 -2.10 2.14
CA LEU A 210 7.84 -3.28 1.31
C LEU A 210 9.06 -3.60 0.45
N PRO A 211 9.43 -4.90 0.36
CA PRO A 211 10.43 -5.37 -0.59
C PRO A 211 9.90 -5.35 -2.03
N GLU A 212 10.81 -5.39 -2.99
CA GLU A 212 10.46 -5.50 -4.41
C GLU A 212 10.31 -6.97 -4.82
N ASN A 213 9.20 -7.60 -4.44
CA ASN A 213 8.83 -8.94 -4.89
C ASN A 213 8.06 -8.88 -6.21
N LEU A 214 8.00 -9.99 -6.95
CA LEU A 214 7.14 -10.13 -8.13
C LEU A 214 5.73 -10.53 -7.74
N ASP A 215 5.59 -11.33 -6.68
CA ASP A 215 4.29 -11.60 -6.07
C ASP A 215 3.62 -10.30 -5.62
N PHE A 216 2.29 -10.23 -5.74
CA PHE A 216 1.50 -9.01 -5.51
C PHE A 216 1.71 -8.38 -4.13
N VAL A 217 1.81 -9.20 -3.09
CA VAL A 217 2.05 -8.75 -1.71
C VAL A 217 3.49 -9.02 -1.29
N GLY A 218 4.09 -10.08 -1.83
CA GLY A 218 5.38 -10.60 -1.40
C GLY A 218 5.25 -11.36 -0.07
N PRO A 219 5.99 -10.99 1.00
CA PRO A 219 5.97 -11.67 2.30
C PRO A 219 4.65 -11.41 3.05
N ALA A 220 3.55 -11.98 2.52
CA ALA A 220 2.19 -11.65 2.92
C ALA A 220 1.94 -11.87 4.42
N GLU A 221 2.48 -12.96 5.00
CA GLU A 221 2.28 -13.31 6.40
C GLU A 221 2.92 -12.33 7.38
N GLY A 222 3.98 -11.64 6.99
CA GLY A 222 4.65 -10.64 7.82
C GLY A 222 4.25 -9.20 7.53
N THR A 223 3.28 -9.00 6.64
CA THR A 223 2.97 -7.68 6.09
C THR A 223 1.63 -7.16 6.59
N ILE A 224 1.62 -5.90 7.05
CA ILE A 224 0.37 -5.12 7.15
C ILE A 224 -0.06 -4.78 5.73
N PHE A 225 -1.25 -5.24 5.32
CA PHE A 225 -1.72 -5.06 3.94
C PHE A 225 -3.22 -4.83 3.87
N ILE A 226 -3.64 -3.59 4.14
CA ILE A 226 -5.05 -3.22 4.15
C ILE A 226 -5.26 -1.82 3.60
N ARG A 227 -6.32 -1.64 2.83
CA ARG A 227 -6.84 -0.37 2.33
C ARG A 227 -8.27 -0.19 2.83
N GLN A 228 -8.57 1.02 3.29
CA GLN A 228 -9.91 1.33 3.79
C GLN A 228 -10.20 2.82 3.74
N PRO A 229 -11.49 3.21 3.78
CA PRO A 229 -11.89 4.61 3.95
C PRO A 229 -11.33 5.17 5.25
N GLN A 230 -10.83 6.40 5.19
CA GLN A 230 -10.22 7.07 6.34
C GLN A 230 -10.24 8.59 6.20
N ILE A 231 -10.06 9.27 7.32
CA ILE A 231 -9.64 10.67 7.39
C ILE A 231 -8.28 10.67 8.09
N ARG A 232 -7.27 11.23 7.42
CA ARG A 232 -5.89 11.30 7.93
C ARG A 232 -5.42 12.73 7.98
N TYR A 233 -4.84 13.13 9.11
CA TYR A 233 -4.13 14.39 9.28
C TYR A 233 -2.64 14.13 9.42
N THR A 234 -1.82 14.87 8.66
CA THR A 234 -0.35 14.78 8.67
C THR A 234 0.23 16.05 9.27
N ASN A 235 1.15 15.94 10.22
CA ASN A 235 1.86 17.06 10.81
C ASN A 235 3.34 16.72 10.95
N GLY A 236 4.15 17.16 10.01
CA GLY A 236 5.56 16.82 9.94
C GLY A 236 5.77 15.29 9.89
N PRO A 237 6.47 14.68 10.86
CA PRO A 237 6.69 13.24 10.90
C PRO A 237 5.48 12.43 11.40
N TRP A 238 4.46 13.07 11.96
CA TRP A 238 3.31 12.45 12.57
C TRP A 238 2.13 12.34 11.63
N GLN A 239 1.41 11.23 11.73
CA GLN A 239 0.13 11.01 11.06
C GLN A 239 -0.88 10.48 12.08
N PHE A 240 -2.09 11.01 12.01
CA PHE A 240 -3.22 10.64 12.84
C PHE A 240 -4.39 10.30 11.92
N ALA A 241 -5.01 9.16 12.12
CA ALA A 241 -6.14 8.76 11.29
C ALA A 241 -7.28 8.16 12.11
N ILE A 242 -8.48 8.37 11.59
CA ILE A 242 -9.68 7.59 11.91
C ILE A 242 -10.02 6.77 10.67
N GLU A 243 -10.18 5.46 10.85
CA GLU A 243 -10.33 4.50 9.76
C GLU A 243 -11.62 3.69 9.95
N ASN A 244 -12.15 3.12 8.85
CA ASN A 244 -13.38 2.34 8.89
C ASN A 244 -13.20 1.08 9.73
N PRO A 245 -14.00 0.87 10.80
CA PRO A 245 -13.92 -0.33 11.61
C PRO A 245 -14.62 -1.50 10.89
N GLU A 246 -14.07 -2.69 11.05
CA GLU A 246 -14.66 -3.95 10.64
C GLU A 246 -14.06 -5.05 11.50
N THR A 247 -14.82 -6.06 11.88
CA THR A 247 -14.35 -7.14 12.75
C THR A 247 -14.51 -8.48 12.06
N THR A 248 -13.49 -9.34 12.18
CA THR A 248 -13.54 -10.73 11.72
C THR A 248 -13.45 -11.67 12.89
N VAL A 249 -14.40 -12.61 12.97
CA VAL A 249 -14.61 -13.46 14.14
C VAL A 249 -14.65 -14.94 13.76
N THR A 250 -14.00 -15.76 14.57
CA THR A 250 -14.14 -17.23 14.53
C THR A 250 -15.34 -17.63 15.40
N PRO A 251 -16.32 -18.39 14.89
CA PRO A 251 -17.39 -18.95 15.73
C PRO A 251 -16.84 -19.86 16.83
N PHE A 252 -17.56 -20.00 17.94
CA PHE A 252 -17.24 -20.98 18.97
C PHE A 252 -17.10 -22.40 18.37
N GLY A 253 -16.01 -23.08 18.69
CA GLY A 253 -15.68 -24.41 18.14
C GLY A 253 -15.17 -24.40 16.69
N GLY A 254 -14.97 -23.22 16.09
CA GLY A 254 -14.46 -23.06 14.72
C GLY A 254 -15.56 -22.93 13.67
N GLY A 255 -15.17 -22.91 12.39
CA GLY A 255 -16.10 -22.76 11.28
C GLY A 255 -15.78 -21.60 10.35
N GLY A 256 -16.78 -21.20 9.56
CA GLY A 256 -16.66 -20.10 8.61
C GLY A 256 -16.50 -18.75 9.32
N ARG A 257 -15.61 -17.88 8.77
CA ARG A 257 -15.39 -16.51 9.26
C ARG A 257 -16.69 -15.72 9.28
N ILE A 258 -16.99 -15.09 10.42
CA ILE A 258 -18.00 -14.04 10.53
C ILE A 258 -17.31 -12.70 10.24
N VAL A 259 -17.94 -11.87 9.42
CA VAL A 259 -17.49 -10.49 9.13
C VAL A 259 -18.59 -9.55 9.60
N THR A 260 -18.24 -8.54 10.40
CA THR A 260 -19.21 -7.61 10.99
C THR A 260 -18.63 -6.20 11.08
N ASP A 261 -19.48 -5.20 10.88
CA ASP A 261 -19.19 -3.76 10.92
C ASP A 261 -19.89 -3.03 12.08
N THR A 262 -20.19 -3.76 13.14
CA THR A 262 -21.03 -3.28 14.26
C THR A 262 -20.25 -2.54 15.35
N ALA A 263 -18.96 -2.27 15.18
CA ALA A 263 -18.19 -1.41 16.08
C ALA A 263 -18.77 0.00 16.17
N ASN A 264 -18.81 0.59 17.37
CA ASN A 264 -19.43 1.91 17.60
C ASN A 264 -18.44 3.08 17.45
N ILE A 265 -17.13 2.78 17.41
CA ILE A 265 -16.07 3.77 17.25
C ILE A 265 -15.16 3.35 16.07
N PRO A 266 -14.60 4.32 15.32
CA PRO A 266 -13.66 4.04 14.26
C PRO A 266 -12.35 3.49 14.82
N ASP A 267 -11.59 2.80 13.97
CA ASP A 267 -10.20 2.44 14.26
C ASP A 267 -9.35 3.71 14.33
N LEU A 268 -8.54 3.85 15.36
CA LEU A 268 -7.66 5.01 15.60
C LEU A 268 -6.22 4.62 15.31
N VAL A 269 -5.54 5.38 14.46
CA VAL A 269 -4.14 5.13 14.11
C VAL A 269 -3.29 6.36 14.37
N VAL A 270 -2.16 6.13 15.03
CA VAL A 270 -1.09 7.11 15.20
C VAL A 270 0.20 6.54 14.62
N ARG A 271 0.86 7.31 13.79
CA ARG A 271 2.11 6.91 13.12
C ARG A 271 3.15 8.00 13.21
N TYR A 272 4.39 7.61 13.51
CA TYR A 272 5.58 8.45 13.47
C TYR A 272 6.55 7.93 12.41
N ASN A 273 7.03 8.81 11.52
CA ASN A 273 8.01 8.50 10.48
C ASN A 273 9.31 9.25 10.75
N HIS A 274 10.41 8.54 10.70
CA HIS A 274 11.75 9.13 10.79
C HIS A 274 12.56 8.82 9.53
N ARG A 275 13.30 9.81 9.04
CA ARG A 275 14.24 9.67 7.93
C ARG A 275 15.59 10.26 8.34
N ALA A 276 16.65 9.57 7.95
CA ALA A 276 18.04 9.96 8.15
C ALA A 276 18.87 9.43 6.97
N ASP A 277 20.16 9.82 6.92
CA ASP A 277 21.09 9.41 5.85
C ASP A 277 21.32 7.89 5.77
N TRP A 278 21.09 7.18 6.87
CA TRP A 278 21.19 5.71 6.92
C TRP A 278 19.91 4.98 6.49
N GLY A 279 18.81 5.70 6.23
CA GLY A 279 17.54 5.11 5.84
C GLY A 279 16.32 5.73 6.55
N SER A 280 15.35 4.89 6.91
CA SER A 280 14.11 5.34 7.57
C SER A 280 13.56 4.30 8.52
N PHE A 281 12.84 4.75 9.54
CA PHE A 281 11.98 3.88 10.34
C PHE A 281 10.63 4.52 10.61
N THR A 282 9.65 3.66 10.88
CA THR A 282 8.27 4.04 11.20
C THR A 282 7.83 3.25 12.43
N VAL A 283 7.16 3.93 13.35
CA VAL A 283 6.42 3.34 14.46
C VAL A 283 4.95 3.70 14.27
N ALA A 284 4.06 2.70 14.33
CA ALA A 284 2.63 2.94 14.25
C ALA A 284 1.90 2.18 15.36
N GLY A 285 0.92 2.85 15.98
CA GLY A 285 -0.01 2.29 16.95
C GLY A 285 -1.43 2.30 16.40
N LEU A 286 -2.17 1.23 16.66
CA LEU A 286 -3.57 1.03 16.32
C LEU A 286 -4.35 0.78 17.60
N GLY A 287 -5.45 1.51 17.81
CA GLY A 287 -6.46 1.24 18.84
C GLY A 287 -7.81 1.07 18.18
N ARG A 288 -8.57 0.05 18.57
CA ARG A 288 -9.81 -0.29 17.92
C ARG A 288 -10.82 -0.97 18.85
N GLN A 289 -12.07 -0.97 18.48
CA GLN A 289 -13.13 -1.74 19.09
C GLN A 289 -13.55 -2.86 18.14
N LEU A 290 -13.45 -4.09 18.61
CA LEU A 290 -14.06 -5.24 17.97
C LEU A 290 -15.54 -5.27 18.34
N GLY A 291 -16.42 -5.70 17.43
CA GLY A 291 -17.85 -5.70 17.68
C GLY A 291 -18.56 -6.86 16.99
N ILE A 292 -19.57 -7.40 17.66
CA ILE A 292 -20.51 -8.35 17.07
C ILE A 292 -21.92 -8.07 17.60
N ASP A 293 -22.91 -8.19 16.70
CA ASP A 293 -24.33 -8.21 17.01
C ASP A 293 -24.90 -9.52 16.46
N GLY A 294 -25.48 -10.34 17.32
CA GLY A 294 -25.95 -11.65 16.92
C GLY A 294 -27.09 -12.17 17.82
N PRO A 295 -27.54 -13.41 17.59
CA PRO A 295 -28.57 -14.03 18.41
C PRO A 295 -28.20 -14.16 19.89
N GLY A 296 -26.87 -14.17 20.22
CA GLY A 296 -26.35 -14.18 21.59
C GLY A 296 -26.33 -12.81 22.26
N GLY A 297 -26.65 -11.71 21.53
CA GLY A 297 -26.59 -10.35 22.02
C GLY A 297 -25.58 -9.50 21.30
N THR A 298 -25.31 -8.33 21.86
CA THR A 298 -24.30 -7.37 21.40
C THR A 298 -23.10 -7.45 22.31
N ASP A 299 -21.91 -7.65 21.75
CA ASP A 299 -20.66 -7.59 22.51
C ASP A 299 -19.61 -6.72 21.84
N ARG A 300 -18.74 -6.10 22.67
CA ARG A 300 -17.70 -5.15 22.24
C ARG A 300 -16.45 -5.37 23.09
N GLU A 301 -15.32 -5.52 22.41
CA GLU A 301 -14.02 -5.70 23.03
C GLU A 301 -13.01 -4.68 22.51
N MET A 302 -12.16 -4.13 23.38
CA MET A 302 -11.09 -3.20 23.00
C MET A 302 -9.83 -3.97 22.63
N ALA A 303 -9.25 -3.61 21.48
CA ALA A 303 -8.07 -4.24 20.92
C ALA A 303 -7.03 -3.17 20.51
N TRP A 304 -5.78 -3.59 20.37
CA TRP A 304 -4.70 -2.70 19.97
C TRP A 304 -3.59 -3.47 19.23
N ALA A 305 -2.78 -2.75 18.48
CA ALA A 305 -1.61 -3.32 17.83
C ALA A 305 -0.49 -2.29 17.67
N LEU A 306 0.74 -2.79 17.53
CA LEU A 306 1.93 -2.01 17.22
C LEU A 306 2.57 -2.53 15.94
N SER A 307 3.15 -1.61 15.16
CA SER A 307 3.96 -1.92 13.97
C SER A 307 5.25 -1.12 14.00
N LEU A 308 6.37 -1.81 13.81
CA LEU A 308 7.70 -1.25 13.62
C LEU A 308 8.17 -1.66 12.23
N SER A 309 8.67 -0.71 11.45
CA SER A 309 9.10 -1.01 10.08
C SER A 309 10.12 -0.01 9.59
N GLY A 310 10.91 -0.39 8.60
CA GLY A 310 11.91 0.53 8.09
C GLY A 310 12.74 -0.02 6.94
N LYS A 311 13.72 0.81 6.58
CA LYS A 311 14.70 0.53 5.56
C LYS A 311 16.07 1.05 6.02
N PHE A 312 17.10 0.22 5.92
CA PHE A 312 18.49 0.61 6.08
C PHE A 312 19.18 0.64 4.72
N ASP A 313 19.78 1.78 4.39
CA ASP A 313 20.58 1.92 3.17
C ASP A 313 22.00 1.38 3.41
N ILE A 314 22.47 0.45 2.55
CA ILE A 314 23.76 -0.24 2.66
C ILE A 314 24.50 -0.01 1.34
N GLY A 315 25.13 1.15 1.20
CA GLY A 315 25.72 1.57 -0.07
C GLY A 315 24.67 1.69 -1.17
N ARG A 316 24.79 0.87 -2.24
CA ARG A 316 23.78 0.78 -3.31
C ARG A 316 22.60 -0.14 -3.00
N ASN A 317 22.73 -0.97 -1.96
CA ASN A 317 21.76 -1.98 -1.54
C ASN A 317 20.91 -1.45 -0.39
N ASP A 318 19.87 -2.20 -0.02
CA ASP A 318 19.09 -1.90 1.18
C ASP A 318 18.59 -3.16 1.90
N LEU A 319 18.32 -2.99 3.18
CA LEU A 319 17.63 -3.95 4.03
C LEU A 319 16.29 -3.35 4.45
N ARG A 320 15.20 -4.05 4.20
CA ARG A 320 13.84 -3.67 4.57
C ARG A 320 13.26 -4.64 5.58
N TRP A 321 12.43 -4.14 6.46
CA TRP A 321 11.89 -4.94 7.54
C TRP A 321 10.56 -4.39 8.06
N MET A 322 9.73 -5.27 8.60
CA MET A 322 8.49 -4.95 9.29
C MET A 322 8.24 -6.00 10.37
N PHE A 323 7.80 -5.57 11.56
CA PHE A 323 7.34 -6.43 12.64
C PHE A 323 6.09 -5.79 13.23
N SER A 324 5.02 -6.57 13.34
CA SER A 324 3.73 -6.08 13.80
C SER A 324 3.05 -7.13 14.66
N GLY A 325 2.29 -6.72 15.66
CA GLY A 325 1.56 -7.64 16.53
C GLY A 325 0.69 -6.94 17.55
N GLY A 326 -0.22 -7.71 18.12
CA GLY A 326 -1.14 -7.32 19.20
C GLY A 326 -2.46 -8.06 19.16
N PRO A 327 -3.26 -7.95 20.24
CA PRO A 327 -4.61 -8.50 20.27
C PRO A 327 -5.52 -7.82 19.26
N GLY A 328 -6.28 -8.62 18.48
CA GLY A 328 -7.23 -8.12 17.50
C GLY A 328 -6.61 -7.46 16.26
N ILE A 329 -5.35 -7.75 15.94
CA ILE A 329 -4.68 -7.21 14.73
C ILE A 329 -5.18 -7.88 13.44
N GLY A 330 -5.78 -9.07 13.50
CA GLY A 330 -6.02 -10.04 12.43
C GLY A 330 -6.19 -9.50 11.02
N ARG A 331 -7.21 -8.69 10.71
CA ARG A 331 -7.46 -8.21 9.35
C ARG A 331 -6.39 -7.23 8.81
N TYR A 332 -5.63 -6.61 9.68
CA TYR A 332 -4.52 -5.73 9.28
C TYR A 332 -3.28 -6.51 8.86
N LEU A 333 -3.04 -7.69 9.46
CA LEU A 333 -1.84 -8.49 9.29
C LEU A 333 -2.10 -9.75 8.46
N ALA A 334 -1.12 -10.15 7.66
CA ALA A 334 -1.08 -11.46 7.00
C ALA A 334 -2.29 -11.76 6.10
N LEU A 335 -2.88 -10.73 5.47
CA LEU A 335 -4.09 -10.87 4.66
C LEU A 335 -5.24 -11.52 5.45
N ASN A 336 -5.37 -11.18 6.73
CA ASN A 336 -6.38 -11.77 7.61
C ASN A 336 -6.26 -13.31 7.72
N THR A 337 -5.03 -13.82 7.85
CA THR A 337 -4.78 -15.27 8.01
C THR A 337 -5.36 -15.82 9.32
N ALA A 338 -5.36 -15.03 10.40
CA ALA A 338 -6.13 -15.28 11.60
C ALA A 338 -7.25 -14.23 11.75
N ASN A 339 -8.40 -14.61 12.32
CA ASN A 339 -9.44 -13.67 12.69
C ASN A 339 -9.01 -12.84 13.91
N GLU A 340 -9.67 -11.71 14.12
CA GLU A 340 -9.35 -10.75 15.18
C GLU A 340 -9.83 -11.21 16.53
N ALA A 341 -10.93 -11.97 16.54
CA ALA A 341 -11.52 -12.53 17.76
C ALA A 341 -12.11 -13.92 17.52
N VAL A 342 -12.41 -14.59 18.60
CA VAL A 342 -13.21 -15.83 18.66
C VAL A 342 -14.36 -15.63 19.64
N LEU A 343 -15.51 -16.27 19.35
CA LEU A 343 -16.63 -16.31 20.28
C LEU A 343 -16.42 -17.39 21.34
N ASP A 344 -16.81 -17.08 22.56
CA ASP A 344 -16.99 -18.10 23.59
C ASP A 344 -18.39 -18.76 23.50
N VAL A 345 -18.69 -19.66 24.43
CA VAL A 345 -19.98 -20.38 24.50
C VAL A 345 -21.17 -19.46 24.76
N ASN A 346 -20.96 -18.29 25.34
CA ASN A 346 -21.98 -17.28 25.62
C ASN A 346 -22.19 -16.30 24.48
N GLY A 347 -21.32 -16.34 23.46
CA GLY A 347 -21.30 -15.41 22.35
C GLY A 347 -20.51 -14.13 22.64
N GLU A 348 -19.65 -14.12 23.64
CA GLU A 348 -18.75 -13.01 23.96
C GLU A 348 -17.48 -13.08 23.14
N LEU A 349 -16.94 -11.91 22.77
CA LEU A 349 -15.70 -11.79 21.98
C LEU A 349 -14.48 -12.02 22.88
N ASN A 350 -13.52 -12.75 22.34
CA ASN A 350 -12.18 -12.89 22.91
C ASN A 350 -11.17 -12.55 21.82
N ALA A 351 -10.42 -11.46 22.00
CA ALA A 351 -9.44 -11.03 21.04
C ALA A 351 -8.34 -12.09 20.85
N VAL A 352 -7.93 -12.33 19.60
CA VAL A 352 -6.85 -13.24 19.25
C VAL A 352 -5.56 -12.45 19.09
N ASP A 353 -4.53 -12.84 19.86
CA ASP A 353 -3.18 -12.31 19.70
C ASP A 353 -2.53 -12.86 18.43
N ALA A 354 -2.03 -11.98 17.58
CA ALA A 354 -1.25 -12.37 16.40
C ALA A 354 -0.05 -11.45 16.18
N TYR A 355 1.00 -12.00 15.62
CA TYR A 355 2.21 -11.28 15.27
C TYR A 355 2.87 -11.87 14.05
N GLY A 356 3.55 -11.00 13.30
CA GLY A 356 4.29 -11.39 12.11
C GLY A 356 5.30 -10.33 11.72
N GLY A 357 6.17 -10.71 10.82
CA GLY A 357 7.19 -9.81 10.31
C GLY A 357 8.01 -10.41 9.19
N PHE A 358 8.73 -9.53 8.52
CA PHE A 358 9.66 -9.93 7.47
C PHE A 358 10.96 -9.13 7.54
N VAL A 359 12.00 -9.70 6.94
CA VAL A 359 13.26 -9.04 6.61
C VAL A 359 13.59 -9.34 5.16
N SER A 360 13.99 -8.33 4.41
CA SER A 360 14.34 -8.45 3.00
C SER A 360 15.61 -7.67 2.66
N TYR A 361 16.57 -8.34 2.02
CA TYR A 361 17.77 -7.71 1.50
C TYR A 361 17.67 -7.56 -0.01
N ARG A 362 17.80 -6.30 -0.49
CA ARG A 362 17.91 -5.99 -1.91
C ARG A 362 19.37 -5.86 -2.31
N HIS A 363 19.78 -6.61 -3.33
CA HIS A 363 21.10 -6.56 -3.93
C HIS A 363 21.04 -6.01 -5.36
N LEU A 364 21.78 -4.95 -5.64
CA LEU A 364 21.96 -4.37 -6.97
C LEU A 364 23.25 -4.95 -7.58
N TRP A 365 23.12 -5.89 -8.51
CA TRP A 365 24.26 -6.47 -9.24
C TRP A 365 24.91 -5.42 -10.15
N ASN A 366 24.09 -4.67 -10.86
CA ASN A 366 24.47 -3.54 -11.70
C ASN A 366 23.27 -2.61 -11.90
N GLU A 367 23.26 -1.74 -12.90
CA GLU A 367 22.16 -0.79 -13.17
C GLU A 367 20.89 -1.48 -13.70
N GLN A 368 21.03 -2.65 -14.34
CA GLN A 368 19.92 -3.38 -14.94
C GLN A 368 19.45 -4.56 -14.12
N TRP A 369 20.31 -5.18 -13.33
CA TRP A 369 20.02 -6.43 -12.60
C TRP A 369 20.00 -6.21 -11.09
N ARG A 370 18.96 -6.71 -10.45
CA ARG A 370 18.80 -6.71 -9.00
C ARG A 370 18.06 -7.94 -8.50
N SER A 371 18.27 -8.26 -7.24
CA SER A 371 17.61 -9.38 -6.54
C SER A 371 17.11 -8.93 -5.19
N ASN A 372 16.04 -9.56 -4.71
CA ASN A 372 15.58 -9.45 -3.33
C ASN A 372 15.54 -10.85 -2.71
N PHE A 373 16.00 -10.94 -1.48
CA PHE A 373 15.97 -12.15 -0.66
C PHE A 373 15.17 -11.82 0.59
N THR A 374 14.02 -12.46 0.75
CA THR A 374 13.05 -12.13 1.79
C THR A 374 12.74 -13.35 2.63
N LEU A 375 12.70 -13.19 3.93
CA LEU A 375 12.20 -14.17 4.90
C LEU A 375 11.07 -13.55 5.67
N SER A 376 10.02 -14.33 5.94
CA SER A 376 8.83 -13.86 6.61
C SER A 376 8.21 -14.95 7.48
N ALA A 377 7.54 -14.53 8.55
CA ALA A 377 6.85 -15.43 9.47
C ALA A 377 5.65 -14.75 10.13
N PHE A 378 4.67 -15.57 10.49
CA PHE A 378 3.45 -15.22 11.20
C PHE A 378 3.11 -16.29 12.23
N ARG A 379 2.52 -15.85 13.34
CA ARG A 379 1.92 -16.73 14.34
C ARG A 379 0.67 -16.09 14.95
N ALA A 380 -0.34 -16.92 15.24
CA ALA A 380 -1.48 -16.57 16.07
C ALA A 380 -1.47 -17.44 17.35
N ASP A 381 -1.83 -16.83 18.47
CA ASP A 381 -2.05 -17.53 19.73
C ASP A 381 -3.55 -17.79 19.88
N ASN A 382 -3.98 -18.94 19.35
CA ASN A 382 -5.38 -19.34 19.39
C ASN A 382 -5.69 -20.13 20.67
N ASP A 383 -6.76 -19.75 21.35
CA ASP A 383 -7.37 -20.62 22.36
C ASP A 383 -8.15 -21.74 21.65
N THR A 384 -7.56 -22.95 21.61
CA THR A 384 -8.14 -24.08 20.86
C THR A 384 -9.41 -24.63 21.48
N ASP A 385 -9.69 -24.34 22.77
CA ASP A 385 -10.96 -24.68 23.41
C ASP A 385 -12.10 -23.82 22.85
N LEU A 386 -11.79 -22.62 22.37
CA LEU A 386 -12.73 -21.71 21.72
C LEU A 386 -12.73 -21.85 20.19
N THR A 387 -11.56 -21.89 19.55
CA THR A 387 -11.44 -21.88 18.09
C THR A 387 -11.58 -23.26 17.46
N GLY A 388 -11.39 -24.32 18.23
CA GLY A 388 -11.13 -25.67 17.68
C GLY A 388 -9.75 -25.73 16.99
N PRO A 389 -9.32 -26.93 16.54
CA PRO A 389 -7.98 -27.15 16.03
C PRO A 389 -7.79 -26.82 14.52
N GLY A 390 -8.81 -26.31 13.85
CA GLY A 390 -8.79 -26.07 12.39
C GLY A 390 -8.24 -24.71 11.96
N VAL A 391 -7.96 -23.81 12.90
CA VAL A 391 -7.48 -22.45 12.63
C VAL A 391 -5.97 -22.41 12.36
N THR A 392 -5.50 -21.40 11.63
CA THR A 392 -4.07 -21.23 11.36
C THR A 392 -3.31 -20.87 12.61
N LYS A 393 -2.28 -21.68 12.92
CA LYS A 393 -1.31 -21.46 13.99
C LYS A 393 -0.14 -20.61 13.53
N SER A 394 0.45 -20.96 12.39
CA SER A 394 1.61 -20.27 11.85
C SER A 394 1.68 -20.34 10.34
N ALA A 395 2.39 -19.38 9.77
CA ALA A 395 2.81 -19.38 8.37
C ALA A 395 4.20 -18.78 8.25
N GLU A 396 4.98 -19.27 7.29
CA GLU A 396 6.34 -18.81 7.01
C GLU A 396 6.62 -18.86 5.52
N SER A 397 7.45 -17.93 5.02
CA SER A 397 7.90 -17.97 3.63
C SER A 397 9.34 -17.49 3.44
N ALA A 398 9.91 -17.92 2.31
CA ALA A 398 11.17 -17.44 1.79
C ALA A 398 11.00 -17.12 0.30
N HIS A 399 11.42 -15.91 -0.11
CA HIS A 399 11.36 -15.45 -1.49
C HIS A 399 12.75 -15.10 -1.99
N ALA A 400 13.03 -15.44 -3.23
CA ALA A 400 14.25 -15.02 -3.92
C ALA A 400 13.91 -14.68 -5.37
N ASN A 401 14.27 -13.49 -5.82
CA ASN A 401 14.01 -13.06 -7.19
C ASN A 401 15.25 -12.58 -7.94
N LEU A 402 15.10 -12.50 -9.25
CA LEU A 402 16.02 -11.83 -10.15
C LEU A 402 15.21 -10.96 -11.10
N ILE A 403 15.48 -9.66 -11.10
CA ILE A 403 14.76 -8.65 -11.88
C ILE A 403 15.71 -7.99 -12.87
N TYR A 404 15.32 -7.97 -14.13
CA TYR A 404 16.03 -7.31 -15.22
C TYR A 404 15.26 -6.08 -15.72
N GLN A 405 15.86 -4.91 -15.62
CA GLN A 405 15.33 -3.65 -16.15
C GLN A 405 15.84 -3.46 -17.58
N ALA A 406 15.03 -3.81 -18.56
CA ALA A 406 15.40 -3.73 -19.98
C ALA A 406 15.42 -2.28 -20.50
N THR A 407 14.44 -1.49 -20.08
CA THR A 407 14.34 -0.04 -20.34
C THR A 407 13.80 0.67 -19.11
N PRO A 408 13.76 2.00 -19.02
CA PRO A 408 13.12 2.70 -17.90
C PRO A 408 11.67 2.26 -17.61
N HIS A 409 10.96 1.78 -18.63
CA HIS A 409 9.54 1.41 -18.55
C HIS A 409 9.28 -0.09 -18.58
N LEU A 410 10.22 -0.94 -19.06
CA LEU A 410 10.02 -2.37 -19.24
C LEU A 410 10.95 -3.17 -18.34
N ARG A 411 10.38 -4.06 -17.53
CA ARG A 411 11.12 -5.01 -16.70
C ARG A 411 10.58 -6.41 -16.82
N PHE A 412 11.47 -7.37 -16.62
CA PHE A 412 11.20 -8.80 -16.53
C PHE A 412 11.69 -9.31 -15.18
N GLY A 413 11.06 -10.33 -14.66
CA GLY A 413 11.52 -10.92 -13.42
C GLY A 413 11.17 -12.39 -13.32
N MET A 414 11.95 -13.09 -12.48
CA MET A 414 11.68 -14.45 -12.03
C MET A 414 11.79 -14.46 -10.51
N GLU A 415 10.82 -15.09 -9.83
CA GLU A 415 10.79 -15.24 -8.37
C GLU A 415 10.48 -16.68 -7.99
N TYR A 416 11.24 -17.21 -7.06
CA TYR A 416 10.93 -18.45 -6.39
C TYR A 416 10.40 -18.16 -5.00
N ILE A 417 9.29 -18.82 -4.64
CA ILE A 417 8.62 -18.70 -3.35
C ILE A 417 8.50 -20.10 -2.74
N TYR A 418 9.06 -20.27 -1.56
CA TYR A 418 8.70 -21.35 -0.66
C TYR A 418 7.82 -20.79 0.44
N ALA A 419 6.69 -21.45 0.73
CA ALA A 419 5.82 -21.08 1.84
C ALA A 419 5.28 -22.31 2.55
N ARG A 420 5.04 -22.20 3.87
CA ARG A 420 4.46 -23.24 4.71
C ARG A 420 3.38 -22.65 5.57
N ARG A 421 2.31 -23.44 5.76
CA ARG A 421 1.24 -23.17 6.71
C ARG A 421 1.06 -24.36 7.65
N GLU A 422 0.80 -24.09 8.93
CA GLU A 422 0.44 -25.06 9.95
C GLU A 422 -0.83 -24.59 10.67
N ILE A 423 -1.75 -25.51 10.95
CA ILE A 423 -2.95 -25.29 11.76
C ILE A 423 -2.79 -25.89 13.15
N GLU A 424 -3.66 -25.55 14.09
CA GLU A 424 -3.54 -25.96 15.51
C GLU A 424 -3.57 -27.48 15.73
N SER A 425 -4.21 -28.24 14.83
CA SER A 425 -4.16 -29.72 14.87
C SER A 425 -2.76 -30.31 14.58
N GLY A 426 -1.79 -29.50 14.18
CA GLY A 426 -0.47 -29.95 13.71
C GLY A 426 -0.45 -30.31 12.20
N ALA A 427 -1.58 -30.30 11.51
CA ALA A 427 -1.60 -30.52 10.07
C ALA A 427 -0.95 -29.31 9.36
N SER A 428 -0.10 -29.62 8.36
CA SER A 428 0.64 -28.59 7.63
C SER A 428 0.67 -28.88 6.14
N GLY A 429 1.05 -27.85 5.35
CA GLY A 429 1.27 -27.96 3.92
C GLY A 429 2.22 -26.88 3.43
N ASN A 430 2.88 -27.18 2.30
CA ASN A 430 3.85 -26.31 1.69
C ASN A 430 3.41 -25.93 0.28
N MET A 431 3.80 -24.73 -0.13
CA MET A 431 3.76 -24.25 -1.52
C MET A 431 5.18 -23.99 -2.02
N ASN A 432 5.49 -24.47 -3.22
CA ASN A 432 6.66 -24.05 -3.98
C ASN A 432 6.15 -23.42 -5.26
N ARG A 433 6.46 -22.14 -5.49
CA ARG A 433 6.03 -21.38 -6.66
C ARG A 433 7.23 -20.83 -7.42
N LEU A 434 7.19 -20.97 -8.73
CA LEU A 434 8.05 -20.23 -9.63
C LEU A 434 7.16 -19.27 -10.42
N GLN A 435 7.45 -17.98 -10.31
CA GLN A 435 6.71 -16.90 -10.97
C GLN A 435 7.62 -16.18 -11.96
N PHE A 436 7.08 -15.89 -13.15
CA PHE A 436 7.68 -15.00 -14.14
C PHE A 436 6.76 -13.82 -14.35
N SER A 437 7.33 -12.63 -14.38
CA SER A 437 6.56 -11.39 -14.55
C SER A 437 7.16 -10.53 -15.64
N THR A 438 6.28 -9.94 -16.45
CA THR A 438 6.62 -8.86 -17.40
C THR A 438 5.82 -7.63 -16.98
N VAL A 439 6.48 -6.48 -16.83
CA VAL A 439 5.84 -5.23 -16.42
C VAL A 439 6.25 -4.11 -17.36
N LEU A 440 5.27 -3.47 -17.98
CA LEU A 440 5.42 -2.24 -18.75
C LEU A 440 4.71 -1.10 -18.04
N GLY A 441 5.49 -0.11 -17.56
CA GLY A 441 5.00 1.13 -16.95
C GLY A 441 4.82 2.26 -17.97
N PHE A 442 3.89 3.17 -17.69
CA PHE A 442 3.62 4.38 -18.51
C PHE A 442 3.11 5.54 -17.64
#